data_6b91d668c8f63935781c75183d351f83
#
_entry.id   6b91d668c8f63935781c75183d351f83
#
_cell.length_a   1.000
_cell.length_b   1.000
_cell.length_c   1.000
_cell.angle_alpha   90.00
_cell.angle_beta   90.00
_cell.angle_gamma   90.00
#
_symmetry.space_group_name_H-M   'P 1'
#
loop_
_entity.id
_entity.type
_entity.pdbx_description
1 polymer ?
#
loop_
_entity_poly.entity_id
_entity_poly.type
_entity_poly.pdbx_seq_one_letter_code
_entity_poly.pdbx_strand_id
1 'polypeptide(L)'
;DISQIVEGVMPSVVSITSKMQTTGFYGFGVQESEGAGSGFILAKTDDNLMIATNNHVISEANSLTVGFSDGSTAEATIVGADADADLAVISVKIKDISDETLGKIKIAVLGDSDDLQVGESVIAIGNALGYGQSVTTGVISAKNREVSFTDGTMTLLQTDAAINPGNSGGVLVDVEGHVIGINNAKLEDTSVEGMGYAIPIATAQTVLTDIMNAKTIPAGENAYLGIIGKTMDAQYSSALGIPSGIYVTQVVKDSPAEKAGIAAGDVITGFDGNSVSTMEGLKSKISVKEAGTKVKITLKRANQNG
;
A
#
# COMPACT_ATOMS: atom_id res chain seq x y z
N ASP A 1 -9.90 1.82 -29.22
CA ASP A 1 -8.64 2.56 -29.36
C ASP A 1 -8.09 2.89 -27.97
N ILE A 2 -6.79 2.65 -27.75
CA ILE A 2 -6.14 2.85 -26.44
C ILE A 2 -6.33 4.30 -25.95
N SER A 3 -6.22 5.30 -26.84
CA SER A 3 -6.39 6.70 -26.45
C SER A 3 -7.79 6.98 -25.88
N GLN A 4 -8.83 6.35 -26.41
CA GLN A 4 -10.21 6.50 -25.90
C GLN A 4 -10.38 5.82 -24.52
N ILE A 5 -9.73 4.68 -24.31
CA ILE A 5 -9.73 4.00 -23.00
C ILE A 5 -9.06 4.90 -21.97
N VAL A 6 -7.87 5.40 -22.29
CA VAL A 6 -7.09 6.31 -21.43
C VAL A 6 -7.92 7.57 -21.11
N GLU A 7 -8.53 8.23 -22.09
CA GLU A 7 -9.38 9.40 -21.89
C GLU A 7 -10.58 9.08 -20.95
N GLY A 8 -11.11 7.86 -21.03
CA GLY A 8 -12.20 7.39 -20.17
C GLY A 8 -11.77 7.16 -18.72
N VAL A 9 -10.57 6.65 -18.50
CA VAL A 9 -10.02 6.25 -17.18
C VAL A 9 -9.33 7.40 -16.47
N MET A 10 -8.65 8.29 -17.20
CA MET A 10 -7.85 9.40 -16.63
C MET A 10 -8.56 10.25 -15.58
N PRO A 11 -9.86 10.58 -15.72
CA PRO A 11 -10.57 11.32 -14.68
C PRO A 11 -10.66 10.62 -13.32
N SER A 12 -10.35 9.33 -13.26
CA SER A 12 -10.28 8.57 -12.02
C SER A 12 -8.86 8.47 -11.43
N VAL A 13 -7.83 8.84 -12.19
CA VAL A 13 -6.42 8.74 -11.77
C VAL A 13 -5.94 10.09 -11.25
N VAL A 14 -5.22 10.08 -10.14
CA VAL A 14 -4.71 11.27 -9.47
C VAL A 14 -3.20 11.18 -9.26
N SER A 15 -2.54 12.33 -9.17
CA SER A 15 -1.18 12.40 -8.65
C SER A 15 -1.19 12.52 -7.12
N ILE A 16 -0.16 11.96 -6.48
CA ILE A 16 0.05 12.09 -5.04
C ILE A 16 1.46 12.61 -4.82
N THR A 17 1.56 13.76 -4.16
CA THR A 17 2.82 14.33 -3.69
C THR A 17 2.90 14.16 -2.18
N SER A 18 3.93 13.48 -1.71
CA SER A 18 4.23 13.29 -0.29
C SER A 18 5.41 14.17 0.10
N LYS A 19 5.24 15.00 1.14
CA LYS A 19 6.34 15.78 1.72
C LYS A 19 6.82 15.13 2.99
N MET A 20 8.11 14.92 3.08
CA MET A 20 8.80 14.32 4.22
C MET A 20 9.73 15.36 4.84
N GLN A 21 9.73 15.47 6.17
CA GLN A 21 10.65 16.33 6.91
C GLN A 21 11.55 15.45 7.76
N THR A 22 12.84 15.45 7.47
CA THR A 22 13.87 14.78 8.29
C THR A 22 14.63 15.82 9.10
N THR A 23 14.67 15.63 10.41
CA THR A 23 15.52 16.45 11.29
C THR A 23 16.96 15.95 11.18
N GLY A 24 17.88 16.82 10.74
CA GLY A 24 19.30 16.46 10.59
C GLY A 24 19.93 16.04 11.92
N PHE A 25 20.82 15.05 11.84
CA PHE A 25 21.67 14.59 12.96
C PHE A 25 22.49 15.78 13.48
N TYR A 26 22.34 16.15 14.76
CA TYR A 26 22.89 17.34 15.44
C TYR A 26 22.02 18.62 15.45
N GLY A 27 20.73 18.58 15.08
CA GLY A 27 19.87 19.76 15.23
C GLY A 27 20.14 20.90 14.22
N PHE A 28 20.90 20.66 13.18
CA PHE A 28 21.16 21.60 12.11
C PHE A 28 20.32 21.27 10.86
N GLY A 29 19.20 21.99 10.74
CA GLY A 29 18.39 22.04 9.53
C GLY A 29 17.31 20.96 9.44
N VAL A 30 16.11 21.36 9.03
CA VAL A 30 15.06 20.46 8.53
C VAL A 30 15.33 20.25 7.04
N GLN A 31 15.54 19.03 6.62
CA GLN A 31 15.68 18.69 5.21
C GLN A 31 14.30 18.23 4.73
N GLU A 32 13.73 18.94 3.78
CA GLU A 32 12.49 18.53 3.11
C GLU A 32 12.84 17.70 1.88
N SER A 33 12.20 16.57 1.74
CA SER A 33 12.19 15.75 0.52
C SER A 33 10.77 15.55 0.04
N GLU A 34 10.59 15.50 -1.28
CA GLU A 34 9.30 15.23 -1.90
C GLU A 34 9.34 13.87 -2.57
N GLY A 35 8.35 13.04 -2.26
CA GLY A 35 8.04 11.81 -2.97
C GLY A 35 6.85 12.04 -3.90
N ALA A 36 6.76 11.26 -4.95
CA ALA A 36 5.66 11.32 -5.89
C ALA A 36 5.20 9.93 -6.30
N GLY A 37 3.92 9.79 -6.47
CA GLY A 37 3.27 8.59 -6.98
C GLY A 37 1.92 8.91 -7.57
N SER A 38 1.17 7.88 -7.83
CA SER A 38 -0.19 7.94 -8.36
C SER A 38 -1.18 7.33 -7.40
N GLY A 39 -2.45 7.59 -7.63
CA GLY A 39 -3.57 6.93 -6.98
C GLY A 39 -4.78 6.92 -7.91
N PHE A 40 -5.85 6.33 -7.47
CA PHE A 40 -7.12 6.37 -8.19
C PHE A 40 -8.30 6.53 -7.24
N ILE A 41 -9.34 7.19 -7.74
CA ILE A 41 -10.57 7.47 -6.99
C ILE A 41 -11.36 6.16 -6.87
N LEU A 42 -11.40 5.62 -5.65
CA LEU A 42 -12.05 4.35 -5.33
C LEU A 42 -13.52 4.52 -4.98
N ALA A 43 -13.85 5.58 -4.23
CA ALA A 43 -15.21 5.84 -3.78
C ALA A 43 -15.42 7.33 -3.46
N LYS A 44 -16.68 7.73 -3.42
CA LYS A 44 -17.11 9.05 -2.97
C LYS A 44 -18.22 8.88 -1.93
N THR A 45 -18.04 9.50 -0.77
CA THR A 45 -19.06 9.65 0.26
C THR A 45 -19.59 11.08 0.25
N ASP A 46 -20.53 11.42 1.12
CA ASP A 46 -21.06 12.79 1.22
C ASP A 46 -19.97 13.80 1.62
N ASP A 47 -19.01 13.40 2.45
CA ASP A 47 -17.98 14.28 3.00
C ASP A 47 -16.60 14.11 2.36
N ASN A 48 -16.29 12.92 1.82
CA ASN A 48 -14.93 12.58 1.42
C ASN A 48 -14.87 11.86 0.07
N LEU A 49 -13.82 12.14 -0.66
CA LEU A 49 -13.35 11.38 -1.80
C LEU A 49 -12.28 10.40 -1.31
N MET A 50 -12.50 9.10 -1.51
CA MET A 50 -11.58 8.03 -1.11
C MET A 50 -10.70 7.65 -2.29
N ILE A 51 -9.40 7.61 -2.07
CA ILE A 51 -8.39 7.37 -3.09
C ILE A 51 -7.51 6.20 -2.64
N ALA A 52 -7.36 5.21 -3.49
CA ALA A 52 -6.45 4.09 -3.29
C ALA A 52 -5.08 4.41 -3.87
N THR A 53 -4.03 3.93 -3.22
CA THR A 53 -2.63 4.04 -3.64
C THR A 53 -1.78 2.95 -2.98
N ASN A 54 -0.47 2.94 -3.24
CA ASN A 54 0.46 2.09 -2.50
C ASN A 54 0.86 2.70 -1.14
N ASN A 55 1.13 1.84 -0.17
CA ASN A 55 1.63 2.27 1.14
C ASN A 55 2.98 2.99 1.01
N HIS A 56 3.92 2.50 0.20
CA HIS A 56 5.24 3.13 0.06
C HIS A 56 5.19 4.55 -0.54
N VAL A 57 4.09 4.94 -1.22
CA VAL A 57 3.89 6.31 -1.73
C VAL A 57 3.64 7.30 -0.60
N ILE A 58 3.06 6.84 0.52
CA ILE A 58 2.56 7.72 1.58
C ILE A 58 3.18 7.47 2.96
N SER A 59 3.93 6.37 3.17
CA SER A 59 4.30 5.85 4.49
C SER A 59 5.18 6.80 5.32
N GLU A 60 6.00 7.64 4.70
CA GLU A 60 6.88 8.60 5.38
C GLU A 60 6.38 10.05 5.29
N ALA A 61 5.16 10.25 4.77
CA ALA A 61 4.64 11.58 4.50
C ALA A 61 4.22 12.33 5.77
N ASN A 62 4.71 13.55 5.93
CA ASN A 62 4.20 14.51 6.92
C ASN A 62 2.97 15.25 6.39
N SER A 63 2.88 15.44 5.07
CA SER A 63 1.70 15.99 4.39
C SER A 63 1.53 15.38 3.01
N LEU A 64 0.28 15.30 2.56
CA LEU A 64 -0.10 14.73 1.28
C LEU A 64 -0.90 15.76 0.47
N THR A 65 -0.56 15.88 -0.81
CA THR A 65 -1.32 16.67 -1.78
C THR A 65 -1.75 15.78 -2.93
N VAL A 66 -3.02 15.81 -3.27
CA VAL A 66 -3.61 15.13 -4.42
C VAL A 66 -3.80 16.12 -5.55
N GLY A 67 -3.33 15.77 -6.75
CA GLY A 67 -3.57 16.54 -7.98
C GLY A 67 -4.54 15.79 -8.90
N PHE A 68 -5.55 16.48 -9.37
CA PHE A 68 -6.58 15.96 -10.27
C PHE A 68 -6.21 16.17 -11.75
N SER A 69 -6.91 15.49 -12.63
CA SER A 69 -6.66 15.53 -14.09
C SER A 69 -6.83 16.92 -14.72
N ASP A 70 -7.54 17.83 -14.06
CA ASP A 70 -7.72 19.22 -14.52
C ASP A 70 -6.64 20.18 -14.00
N GLY A 71 -5.64 19.67 -13.26
CA GLY A 71 -4.54 20.43 -12.69
C GLY A 71 -4.85 21.07 -11.33
N SER A 72 -6.08 20.92 -10.81
CA SER A 72 -6.41 21.35 -9.45
C SER A 72 -5.79 20.42 -8.41
N THR A 73 -5.56 20.94 -7.20
CA THR A 73 -4.96 20.18 -6.10
C THR A 73 -5.75 20.34 -4.81
N ALA A 74 -5.68 19.34 -3.95
CA ALA A 74 -6.27 19.39 -2.61
C ALA A 74 -5.40 18.62 -1.61
N GLU A 75 -5.46 19.03 -0.33
CA GLU A 75 -4.81 18.29 0.75
C GLU A 75 -5.53 16.98 1.02
N ALA A 76 -4.75 15.95 1.34
CA ALA A 76 -5.27 14.64 1.68
C ALA A 76 -4.83 14.20 3.07
N THR A 77 -5.62 13.32 3.67
CA THR A 77 -5.33 12.67 4.96
C THR A 77 -5.30 11.16 4.77
N ILE A 78 -4.41 10.47 5.50
CA ILE A 78 -4.34 9.02 5.50
C ILE A 78 -5.56 8.47 6.26
N VAL A 79 -6.34 7.59 5.62
CA VAL A 79 -7.42 6.83 6.24
C VAL A 79 -6.85 5.60 6.93
N GLY A 80 -5.95 4.90 6.24
CA GLY A 80 -5.23 3.75 6.74
C GLY A 80 -4.33 3.13 5.67
N ALA A 81 -3.52 2.18 6.11
CA ALA A 81 -2.60 1.48 5.21
C ALA A 81 -2.37 0.04 5.69
N ASP A 82 -2.02 -0.84 4.77
CA ASP A 82 -1.48 -2.18 5.01
C ASP A 82 -0.10 -2.28 4.34
N ALA A 83 0.95 -2.25 5.15
CA ALA A 83 2.31 -2.27 4.66
C ALA A 83 2.73 -3.64 4.08
N ASP A 84 2.13 -4.73 4.55
CA ASP A 84 2.41 -6.08 4.03
C ASP A 84 1.79 -6.28 2.64
N ALA A 85 0.63 -5.67 2.39
CA ALA A 85 -0.03 -5.65 1.09
C ALA A 85 0.45 -4.50 0.19
N ASP A 86 1.24 -3.58 0.73
CA ASP A 86 1.65 -2.33 0.08
C ASP A 86 0.47 -1.50 -0.47
N LEU A 87 -0.61 -1.42 0.31
CA LEU A 87 -1.84 -0.71 -0.03
C LEU A 87 -2.17 0.37 0.99
N ALA A 88 -2.77 1.46 0.53
CA ALA A 88 -3.25 2.53 1.39
C ALA A 88 -4.51 3.17 0.82
N VAL A 89 -5.29 3.78 1.71
CA VAL A 89 -6.40 4.67 1.37
C VAL A 89 -6.12 6.04 1.98
N ILE A 90 -6.23 7.07 1.16
CA ILE A 90 -6.20 8.46 1.58
C ILE A 90 -7.55 9.11 1.26
N SER A 91 -7.88 10.20 1.92
CA SER A 91 -9.13 10.93 1.69
C SER A 91 -8.89 12.41 1.46
N VAL A 92 -9.68 12.98 0.55
CA VAL A 92 -9.78 14.42 0.32
C VAL A 92 -11.19 14.84 0.69
N LYS A 93 -11.33 15.93 1.46
CA LYS A 93 -12.66 16.45 1.82
C LYS A 93 -13.34 17.06 0.59
N ILE A 94 -14.59 16.67 0.35
CA ILE A 94 -15.38 17.16 -0.81
C ILE A 94 -15.46 18.70 -0.82
N LYS A 95 -15.59 19.34 0.35
CA LYS A 95 -15.64 20.79 0.48
C LYS A 95 -14.36 21.53 0.02
N ASP A 96 -13.22 20.82 -0.05
CA ASP A 96 -11.92 21.37 -0.45
C ASP A 96 -11.66 21.15 -1.95
N ILE A 97 -12.64 20.57 -2.68
CA ILE A 97 -12.61 20.34 -4.13
C ILE A 97 -13.63 21.27 -4.78
N SER A 98 -13.25 21.94 -5.87
CA SER A 98 -14.18 22.82 -6.60
C SER A 98 -15.30 22.01 -7.29
N ASP A 99 -16.47 22.63 -7.47
CA ASP A 99 -17.59 22.02 -8.21
C ASP A 99 -17.18 21.68 -9.65
N GLU A 100 -16.32 22.48 -10.26
CA GLU A 100 -15.78 22.22 -11.60
C GLU A 100 -14.97 20.92 -11.64
N THR A 101 -14.06 20.73 -10.69
CA THR A 101 -13.27 19.50 -10.56
C THR A 101 -14.17 18.30 -10.23
N LEU A 102 -15.12 18.47 -9.29
CA LEU A 102 -16.09 17.42 -8.94
C LEU A 102 -16.93 16.97 -10.12
N GLY A 103 -17.21 17.86 -11.06
CA GLY A 103 -17.94 17.55 -12.31
C GLY A 103 -17.10 16.79 -13.34
N LYS A 104 -15.77 16.81 -13.21
CA LYS A 104 -14.84 16.16 -14.16
C LYS A 104 -14.33 14.81 -13.69
N ILE A 105 -14.15 14.61 -12.38
CA ILE A 105 -13.64 13.37 -11.82
C ILE A 105 -14.61 12.21 -11.96
N LYS A 106 -14.07 11.00 -12.01
CA LYS A 106 -14.85 9.75 -12.07
C LYS A 106 -14.35 8.79 -10.98
N ILE A 107 -15.23 7.93 -10.53
CA ILE A 107 -14.86 6.77 -9.72
C ILE A 107 -14.33 5.69 -10.67
N ALA A 108 -13.21 5.05 -10.34
CA ALA A 108 -12.66 3.97 -11.12
C ALA A 108 -13.61 2.76 -11.13
N VAL A 109 -13.76 2.14 -12.29
CA VAL A 109 -14.53 0.90 -12.42
C VAL A 109 -13.57 -0.26 -12.16
N LEU A 110 -13.86 -1.06 -11.14
CA LEU A 110 -13.05 -2.24 -10.81
C LEU A 110 -13.48 -3.42 -11.68
N GLY A 111 -12.49 -4.12 -12.24
CA GLY A 111 -12.66 -5.37 -12.96
C GLY A 111 -12.47 -6.59 -12.04
N ASP A 112 -12.19 -7.73 -12.66
CA ASP A 112 -11.88 -8.98 -11.98
C ASP A 112 -10.51 -9.51 -12.43
N SER A 113 -9.55 -9.54 -11.51
CA SER A 113 -8.22 -10.06 -11.80
C SER A 113 -8.13 -11.58 -11.78
N ASP A 114 -9.14 -12.28 -11.25
CA ASP A 114 -9.13 -13.73 -11.17
C ASP A 114 -9.49 -14.36 -12.54
N ASP A 115 -10.29 -13.67 -13.35
CA ASP A 115 -10.71 -14.11 -14.68
C ASP A 115 -9.68 -13.83 -15.79
N LEU A 116 -8.62 -13.03 -15.53
CA LEU A 116 -7.59 -12.68 -16.51
C LEU A 116 -6.90 -13.90 -17.11
N GLN A 117 -6.45 -13.77 -18.35
CA GLN A 117 -5.63 -14.75 -19.04
C GLN A 117 -4.27 -14.17 -19.42
N VAL A 118 -3.24 -15.01 -19.42
CA VAL A 118 -1.91 -14.62 -19.93
C VAL A 118 -2.01 -14.29 -21.41
N GLY A 119 -1.44 -13.14 -21.80
CA GLY A 119 -1.51 -12.60 -23.15
C GLY A 119 -2.61 -11.55 -23.35
N GLU A 120 -3.50 -11.32 -22.39
CA GLU A 120 -4.48 -10.23 -22.46
C GLU A 120 -3.78 -8.87 -22.44
N SER A 121 -4.24 -7.96 -23.31
CA SER A 121 -3.69 -6.61 -23.41
C SER A 121 -4.07 -5.77 -22.19
N VAL A 122 -3.11 -5.01 -21.68
CA VAL A 122 -3.27 -4.14 -20.51
C VAL A 122 -2.65 -2.76 -20.75
N ILE A 123 -3.14 -1.78 -20.02
CA ILE A 123 -2.68 -0.40 -20.04
C ILE A 123 -2.35 0.01 -18.60
N ALA A 124 -1.10 0.38 -18.34
CA ALA A 124 -0.70 0.95 -17.07
C ALA A 124 -0.80 2.48 -17.14
N ILE A 125 -1.52 3.07 -16.21
CA ILE A 125 -1.79 4.51 -16.16
C ILE A 125 -1.39 5.06 -14.79
N GLY A 126 -0.64 6.16 -14.82
CA GLY A 126 -0.31 6.95 -13.63
C GLY A 126 -0.22 8.44 -13.97
N ASN A 127 -0.04 9.26 -12.93
CA ASN A 127 0.05 10.72 -13.05
C ASN A 127 1.04 11.29 -12.02
N ALA A 128 2.29 10.81 -12.04
CA ALA A 128 3.28 11.31 -11.07
C ALA A 128 3.69 12.75 -11.34
N LEU A 129 3.87 13.51 -10.24
CA LEU A 129 4.40 14.88 -10.22
C LEU A 129 3.56 15.92 -10.97
N GLY A 130 2.41 15.60 -11.54
CA GLY A 130 1.67 16.54 -12.38
C GLY A 130 2.42 16.99 -13.65
N TYR A 131 3.57 16.36 -13.96
CA TYR A 131 4.35 16.66 -15.19
C TYR A 131 3.76 15.98 -16.43
N GLY A 132 2.65 15.30 -16.28
CA GLY A 132 1.97 14.62 -17.37
C GLY A 132 1.66 13.15 -17.04
N GLN A 133 0.69 12.66 -17.77
CA GLN A 133 0.19 11.31 -17.68
C GLN A 133 1.25 10.34 -18.17
N SER A 134 1.55 9.31 -17.37
CA SER A 134 2.36 8.17 -17.81
C SER A 134 1.40 7.06 -18.23
N VAL A 135 1.44 6.70 -19.49
CA VAL A 135 0.65 5.61 -20.08
C VAL A 135 1.60 4.65 -20.77
N THR A 136 1.59 3.40 -20.36
CA THR A 136 2.34 2.32 -21.01
C THR A 136 1.39 1.17 -21.32
N THR A 137 1.72 0.37 -22.33
CA THR A 137 0.90 -0.76 -22.77
C THR A 137 1.72 -2.03 -22.81
N GLY A 138 1.05 -3.14 -22.57
CA GLY A 138 1.66 -4.46 -22.61
C GLY A 138 0.59 -5.54 -22.53
N VAL A 139 0.99 -6.70 -22.03
CA VAL A 139 0.13 -7.84 -21.80
C VAL A 139 0.31 -8.40 -20.38
N ILE A 140 -0.64 -9.19 -19.91
CA ILE A 140 -0.43 -10.03 -18.73
C ILE A 140 0.59 -11.12 -19.09
N SER A 141 1.78 -11.03 -18.51
CA SER A 141 2.88 -11.99 -18.73
C SER A 141 2.76 -13.21 -17.83
N ALA A 142 2.27 -13.03 -16.60
CA ALA A 142 1.98 -14.12 -15.67
C ALA A 142 0.93 -13.69 -14.63
N LYS A 143 0.21 -14.68 -14.08
CA LYS A 143 -0.69 -14.54 -12.94
C LYS A 143 -0.10 -15.25 -11.72
N ASN A 144 -0.52 -14.82 -10.54
CA ASN A 144 -0.14 -15.47 -9.26
C ASN A 144 1.39 -15.62 -9.10
N ARG A 145 2.15 -14.60 -9.53
CA ARG A 145 3.60 -14.62 -9.41
C ARG A 145 3.98 -14.30 -7.96
N GLU A 146 4.57 -15.27 -7.27
CA GLU A 146 5.17 -15.01 -5.97
C GLU A 146 6.50 -14.27 -6.16
N VAL A 147 6.56 -13.05 -5.64
CA VAL A 147 7.76 -12.20 -5.67
C VAL A 147 8.20 -11.94 -4.23
N SER A 148 9.42 -12.36 -3.92
CA SER A 148 10.04 -12.13 -2.61
C SER A 148 10.90 -10.88 -2.65
N PHE A 149 10.79 -10.04 -1.65
CA PHE A 149 11.56 -8.82 -1.48
C PHE A 149 11.96 -8.68 -0.01
N THR A 150 12.68 -7.63 0.33
CA THR A 150 13.24 -7.41 1.69
C THR A 150 12.19 -7.52 2.79
N ASP A 151 10.97 -7.04 2.51
CA ASP A 151 9.91 -6.91 3.50
C ASP A 151 8.87 -8.07 3.46
N GLY A 152 9.04 -9.09 2.60
CA GLY A 152 8.12 -10.22 2.52
C GLY A 152 7.97 -10.84 1.13
N THR A 153 6.85 -11.52 0.92
CA THR A 153 6.47 -12.12 -0.36
C THR A 153 5.07 -11.69 -0.71
N MET A 154 4.85 -11.24 -1.94
CA MET A 154 3.54 -10.90 -2.48
C MET A 154 3.20 -11.76 -3.70
N THR A 155 1.90 -12.03 -3.87
CA THR A 155 1.36 -12.66 -5.08
C THR A 155 0.87 -11.57 -6.02
N LEU A 156 1.45 -11.47 -7.21
CA LEU A 156 1.29 -10.33 -8.12
C LEU A 156 0.89 -10.77 -9.53
N LEU A 157 0.33 -9.83 -10.28
CA LEU A 157 0.28 -9.87 -11.73
C LEU A 157 1.63 -9.42 -12.28
N GLN A 158 2.14 -10.12 -13.29
CA GLN A 158 3.31 -9.70 -14.06
C GLN A 158 2.87 -9.18 -15.42
N THR A 159 3.45 -8.08 -15.88
CA THR A 159 3.21 -7.47 -17.18
C THR A 159 4.52 -7.00 -17.81
N ASP A 160 4.58 -6.89 -19.11
CA ASP A 160 5.65 -6.24 -19.86
C ASP A 160 5.36 -4.74 -20.13
N ALA A 161 4.19 -4.23 -19.72
CA ALA A 161 3.94 -2.80 -19.65
C ALA A 161 4.95 -2.18 -18.68
N ALA A 162 5.60 -1.08 -19.07
CA ALA A 162 6.61 -0.43 -18.24
C ALA A 162 5.97 0.14 -16.96
N ILE A 163 6.36 -0.40 -15.82
CA ILE A 163 5.98 0.09 -14.49
C ILE A 163 7.18 0.84 -13.90
N ASN A 164 7.02 2.11 -13.61
CA ASN A 164 8.09 3.01 -13.15
C ASN A 164 7.60 3.80 -11.92
N PRO A 165 8.49 4.45 -11.16
CA PRO A 165 8.10 5.24 -9.99
C PRO A 165 6.98 6.25 -10.24
N GLY A 166 6.80 6.70 -11.49
CA GLY A 166 5.73 7.64 -11.88
C GLY A 166 4.32 7.04 -11.92
N ASN A 167 4.15 5.76 -12.23
CA ASN A 167 2.84 5.12 -12.28
C ASN A 167 2.53 4.22 -11.08
N SER A 168 3.46 4.12 -10.11
CA SER A 168 3.26 3.39 -8.85
C SER A 168 2.06 3.94 -8.07
N GLY A 169 1.17 3.07 -7.62
CA GLY A 169 -0.10 3.43 -7.00
C GLY A 169 -1.23 3.77 -7.98
N GLY A 170 -0.90 3.95 -9.27
CA GLY A 170 -1.86 4.08 -10.35
C GLY A 170 -2.48 2.74 -10.75
N VAL A 171 -3.18 2.73 -11.86
CA VAL A 171 -4.00 1.60 -12.30
C VAL A 171 -3.37 0.80 -13.42
N LEU A 172 -3.50 -0.52 -13.37
CA LEU A 172 -3.41 -1.41 -14.51
C LEU A 172 -4.85 -1.70 -14.96
N VAL A 173 -5.20 -1.38 -16.21
CA VAL A 173 -6.54 -1.59 -16.74
C VAL A 173 -6.55 -2.53 -17.94
N ASP A 174 -7.69 -3.18 -18.14
CA ASP A 174 -7.98 -3.97 -19.33
C ASP A 174 -8.35 -3.07 -20.54
N VAL A 175 -8.69 -3.68 -21.65
CA VAL A 175 -9.10 -2.97 -22.88
C VAL A 175 -10.49 -2.37 -22.81
N GLU A 176 -11.24 -2.59 -21.76
CA GLU A 176 -12.55 -2.01 -21.45
C GLU A 176 -12.44 -0.83 -20.49
N GLY A 177 -11.25 -0.62 -19.90
CA GLY A 177 -10.94 0.44 -18.94
C GLY A 177 -11.28 0.08 -17.49
N HIS A 178 -11.45 -1.20 -17.19
CA HIS A 178 -11.66 -1.68 -15.82
C HIS A 178 -10.31 -1.88 -15.12
N VAL A 179 -10.22 -1.47 -13.88
CA VAL A 179 -9.02 -1.66 -13.04
C VAL A 179 -8.88 -3.12 -12.66
N ILE A 180 -7.83 -3.77 -13.16
CA ILE A 180 -7.50 -5.17 -12.88
C ILE A 180 -6.31 -5.31 -11.92
N GLY A 181 -5.58 -4.22 -11.67
CA GLY A 181 -4.46 -4.20 -10.73
C GLY A 181 -4.03 -2.79 -10.33
N ILE A 182 -3.21 -2.73 -9.30
CA ILE A 182 -2.56 -1.50 -8.81
C ILE A 182 -1.07 -1.61 -9.12
N ASN A 183 -0.56 -0.70 -9.95
CA ASN A 183 0.84 -0.68 -10.37
C ASN A 183 1.79 -0.57 -9.17
N ASN A 184 2.86 -1.35 -9.14
CA ASN A 184 3.82 -1.37 -8.05
C ASN A 184 5.25 -1.31 -8.55
N ALA A 185 5.85 -0.11 -8.55
CA ALA A 185 7.22 0.12 -8.99
C ALA A 185 8.27 -0.16 -7.90
N LYS A 186 7.87 -0.36 -6.61
CA LYS A 186 8.79 -0.76 -5.54
C LYS A 186 9.50 -2.09 -5.85
N LEU A 187 8.89 -2.91 -6.69
CA LEU A 187 9.32 -4.26 -7.03
C LEU A 187 10.09 -4.33 -8.36
N GLU A 188 10.51 -3.18 -8.87
CA GLU A 188 11.31 -3.10 -10.08
C GLU A 188 12.67 -3.76 -9.84
N ASP A 189 12.89 -4.93 -10.44
CA ASP A 189 14.22 -5.54 -10.50
C ASP A 189 14.99 -4.87 -11.66
N THR A 190 15.80 -3.88 -11.32
CA THR A 190 16.63 -3.14 -12.28
C THR A 190 17.61 -4.02 -13.08
N SER A 191 17.76 -5.30 -12.70
CA SER A 191 18.60 -6.27 -13.41
C SER A 191 17.87 -6.96 -14.57
N VAL A 192 16.53 -6.84 -14.68
CA VAL A 192 15.73 -7.52 -15.71
C VAL A 192 14.77 -6.54 -16.37
N GLU A 193 15.07 -6.14 -17.60
CA GLU A 193 14.20 -5.30 -18.40
C GLU A 193 12.90 -6.04 -18.80
N GLY A 194 11.76 -5.32 -18.82
CA GLY A 194 10.48 -5.84 -19.32
C GLY A 194 9.68 -6.67 -18.30
N MET A 195 9.96 -6.54 -17.00
CA MET A 195 9.13 -7.13 -15.95
C MET A 195 8.54 -6.04 -15.06
N GLY A 196 7.26 -5.73 -15.25
CA GLY A 196 6.46 -4.90 -14.39
C GLY A 196 5.54 -5.74 -13.49
N TYR A 197 5.15 -5.20 -12.34
CA TYR A 197 4.28 -5.87 -11.40
C TYR A 197 3.10 -4.99 -10.99
N ALA A 198 1.95 -5.65 -10.75
CA ALA A 198 0.77 -5.00 -10.20
C ALA A 198 0.11 -5.90 -9.14
N ILE A 199 -0.44 -5.28 -8.10
CA ILE A 199 -1.23 -5.98 -7.08
C ILE A 199 -2.59 -6.31 -7.69
N PRO A 200 -3.03 -7.59 -7.71
CA PRO A 200 -4.32 -7.98 -8.28
C PRO A 200 -5.47 -7.24 -7.61
N ILE A 201 -6.43 -6.73 -8.40
CA ILE A 201 -7.55 -5.95 -7.84
C ILE A 201 -8.45 -6.77 -6.94
N ALA A 202 -8.65 -8.06 -7.21
CA ALA A 202 -9.44 -8.94 -6.36
C ALA A 202 -8.86 -9.05 -4.93
N THR A 203 -7.53 -9.15 -4.81
CA THR A 203 -6.83 -9.11 -3.52
C THR A 203 -6.89 -7.71 -2.90
N ALA A 204 -6.59 -6.68 -3.68
CA ALA A 204 -6.55 -5.30 -3.22
C ALA A 204 -7.90 -4.81 -2.69
N GLN A 205 -9.00 -5.16 -3.35
CA GLN A 205 -10.35 -4.72 -2.98
C GLN A 205 -10.73 -5.12 -1.57
N THR A 206 -10.36 -6.33 -1.13
CA THR A 206 -10.62 -6.79 0.24
C THR A 206 -9.88 -5.92 1.25
N VAL A 207 -8.58 -5.71 1.05
CA VAL A 207 -7.73 -4.89 1.95
C VAL A 207 -8.21 -3.43 1.98
N LEU A 208 -8.47 -2.84 0.81
CA LEU A 208 -8.94 -1.46 0.69
C LEU A 208 -10.31 -1.26 1.37
N THR A 209 -11.20 -2.25 1.24
CA THR A 209 -12.52 -2.24 1.91
C THR A 209 -12.36 -2.30 3.43
N ASP A 210 -11.48 -3.15 3.92
CA ASP A 210 -11.18 -3.25 5.36
C ASP A 210 -10.61 -1.93 5.90
N ILE A 211 -9.70 -1.29 5.17
CA ILE A 211 -9.15 0.02 5.53
C ILE A 211 -10.26 1.09 5.58
N MET A 212 -11.12 1.16 4.56
CA MET A 212 -12.21 2.15 4.52
C MET A 212 -13.25 1.96 5.61
N ASN A 213 -13.49 0.71 6.01
CA ASN A 213 -14.46 0.36 7.06
C ASN A 213 -13.85 0.40 8.47
N ALA A 214 -12.53 0.54 8.57
CA ALA A 214 -11.87 0.68 9.87
C ALA A 214 -12.39 1.94 10.58
N LYS A 215 -12.83 1.78 11.82
CA LYS A 215 -13.26 2.93 12.63
C LYS A 215 -12.06 3.83 12.90
N THR A 216 -12.23 5.13 12.71
CA THR A 216 -11.24 6.12 13.18
C THR A 216 -11.18 6.06 14.69
N ILE A 217 -10.06 5.60 15.25
CA ILE A 217 -9.83 5.53 16.68
C ILE A 217 -9.22 6.86 17.12
N PRO A 218 -9.81 7.54 18.11
CA PRO A 218 -9.25 8.78 18.63
C PRO A 218 -7.81 8.60 19.13
N ALA A 219 -6.99 9.62 18.96
CA ALA A 219 -5.60 9.58 19.41
C ALA A 219 -5.52 9.25 20.91
N GLY A 220 -4.78 8.20 21.27
CA GLY A 220 -4.64 7.72 22.65
C GLY A 220 -5.58 6.55 23.02
N GLU A 221 -6.54 6.19 22.18
CA GLU A 221 -7.45 5.05 22.37
C GLU A 221 -7.05 3.82 21.52
N ASN A 222 -6.00 3.92 20.75
CA ASN A 222 -5.49 2.83 19.91
C ASN A 222 -5.00 1.66 20.75
N ALA A 223 -5.15 0.46 20.21
CA ALA A 223 -4.59 -0.74 20.81
C ALA A 223 -3.06 -0.65 20.89
N TYR A 224 -2.51 -1.34 21.87
CA TYR A 224 -1.09 -1.44 22.16
C TYR A 224 -0.73 -2.88 22.50
N LEU A 225 0.29 -3.43 21.84
CA LEU A 225 0.73 -4.81 22.08
C LEU A 225 1.85 -4.89 23.12
N GLY A 226 2.82 -4.01 23.06
CA GLY A 226 3.92 -3.94 24.02
C GLY A 226 5.09 -4.84 23.71
N ILE A 227 5.55 -4.83 22.48
CA ILE A 227 6.79 -5.48 22.05
C ILE A 227 7.77 -4.46 21.45
N ILE A 228 9.06 -4.80 21.54
CA ILE A 228 10.12 -4.23 20.72
C ILE A 228 10.63 -5.36 19.85
N GLY A 229 10.67 -5.15 18.55
CA GLY A 229 11.03 -6.19 17.59
C GLY A 229 11.77 -5.62 16.39
N LYS A 230 12.24 -6.55 15.55
CA LYS A 230 12.87 -6.25 14.26
C LYS A 230 12.23 -7.09 13.18
N THR A 231 12.03 -6.51 12.02
CA THR A 231 11.68 -7.25 10.81
C THR A 231 12.82 -8.21 10.48
N MET A 232 12.48 -9.48 10.27
CA MET A 232 13.39 -10.52 9.79
C MET A 232 13.08 -10.79 8.34
N ASP A 233 13.89 -10.25 7.46
CA ASP A 233 13.74 -10.46 6.03
C ASP A 233 14.10 -11.92 5.62
N ALA A 234 13.77 -12.26 4.37
CA ALA A 234 13.97 -13.60 3.84
C ALA A 234 15.45 -14.03 3.83
N GLN A 235 16.37 -13.08 3.69
CA GLN A 235 17.82 -13.36 3.64
C GLN A 235 18.36 -13.75 5.03
N TYR A 236 18.00 -12.96 6.08
CA TYR A 236 18.37 -13.28 7.45
C TYR A 236 17.66 -14.55 7.96
N SER A 237 16.38 -14.71 7.59
CA SER A 237 15.61 -15.90 7.94
C SER A 237 16.25 -17.17 7.42
N SER A 238 16.65 -17.18 6.15
CA SER A 238 17.33 -18.32 5.51
C SER A 238 18.69 -18.60 6.14
N ALA A 239 19.46 -17.55 6.45
CA ALA A 239 20.81 -17.68 7.05
C ALA A 239 20.77 -18.25 8.48
N LEU A 240 19.71 -17.95 9.25
CA LEU A 240 19.56 -18.35 10.64
C LEU A 240 18.63 -19.55 10.84
N GLY A 241 17.97 -20.05 9.77
CA GLY A 241 17.03 -21.17 9.86
C GLY A 241 15.75 -20.83 10.64
N ILE A 242 15.40 -19.54 10.76
CA ILE A 242 14.20 -19.05 11.45
C ILE A 242 13.19 -18.49 10.42
N PRO A 243 11.88 -18.53 10.70
CA PRO A 243 10.88 -18.02 9.77
C PRO A 243 11.00 -16.50 9.58
N SER A 244 10.63 -16.00 8.40
CA SER A 244 10.39 -14.58 8.18
C SER A 244 9.27 -14.07 9.07
N GLY A 245 9.34 -12.81 9.50
CA GLY A 245 8.37 -12.21 10.40
C GLY A 245 9.01 -11.20 11.34
N ILE A 246 8.38 -10.97 12.49
CA ILE A 246 8.84 -10.00 13.47
C ILE A 246 9.53 -10.72 14.62
N TYR A 247 10.85 -10.63 14.67
CA TYR A 247 11.64 -11.13 15.79
C TYR A 247 11.49 -10.22 17.02
N VAL A 248 10.92 -10.76 18.09
CA VAL A 248 10.70 -10.05 19.35
C VAL A 248 12.03 -9.97 20.11
N THR A 249 12.56 -8.76 20.24
CA THR A 249 13.81 -8.53 21.02
C THR A 249 13.53 -8.25 22.48
N GLN A 250 12.38 -7.63 22.77
CA GLN A 250 11.97 -7.31 24.15
C GLN A 250 10.43 -7.26 24.24
N VAL A 251 9.91 -7.67 25.40
CA VAL A 251 8.50 -7.49 25.77
C VAL A 251 8.43 -6.47 26.89
N VAL A 252 7.52 -5.52 26.78
CA VAL A 252 7.30 -4.46 27.78
C VAL A 252 6.57 -5.06 28.98
N LYS A 253 7.07 -4.78 30.17
CA LYS A 253 6.45 -5.25 31.42
C LYS A 253 5.01 -4.76 31.56
N ASP A 254 4.15 -5.62 32.11
CA ASP A 254 2.72 -5.39 32.32
C ASP A 254 1.90 -5.15 31.03
N SER A 255 2.51 -5.36 29.85
CA SER A 255 1.85 -5.19 28.54
C SER A 255 0.88 -6.34 28.20
N PRO A 256 0.00 -6.16 27.20
CA PRO A 256 -0.81 -7.24 26.64
C PRO A 256 0.03 -8.41 26.12
N ALA A 257 1.18 -8.13 25.49
CA ALA A 257 2.10 -9.17 24.99
C ALA A 257 2.64 -10.04 26.11
N GLU A 258 3.09 -9.45 27.22
CA GLU A 258 3.57 -10.20 28.38
C GLU A 258 2.46 -11.07 28.97
N LYS A 259 1.26 -10.51 29.15
CA LYS A 259 0.08 -11.24 29.66
C LYS A 259 -0.34 -12.38 28.74
N ALA A 260 -0.12 -12.25 27.44
CA ALA A 260 -0.37 -13.30 26.45
C ALA A 260 0.74 -14.37 26.37
N GLY A 261 1.86 -14.17 27.10
CA GLY A 261 2.99 -15.11 27.13
C GLY A 261 3.93 -14.98 25.93
N ILE A 262 3.92 -13.85 25.21
CA ILE A 262 4.92 -13.52 24.19
C ILE A 262 6.24 -13.23 24.91
N ALA A 263 7.35 -13.76 24.39
CA ALA A 263 8.67 -13.63 24.99
C ALA A 263 9.71 -13.15 23.96
N ALA A 264 10.82 -12.60 24.45
CA ALA A 264 11.97 -12.35 23.60
C ALA A 264 12.46 -13.65 22.96
N GLY A 265 12.79 -13.60 21.68
CA GLY A 265 13.14 -14.77 20.87
C GLY A 265 11.97 -15.37 20.07
N ASP A 266 10.73 -14.94 20.32
CA ASP A 266 9.59 -15.33 19.47
C ASP A 266 9.67 -14.63 18.11
N VAL A 267 9.14 -15.28 17.08
CA VAL A 267 8.94 -14.67 15.76
C VAL A 267 7.44 -14.60 15.48
N ILE A 268 6.88 -13.40 15.48
CA ILE A 268 5.47 -13.18 15.12
C ILE A 268 5.34 -13.27 13.61
N THR A 269 4.43 -14.13 13.15
CA THR A 269 4.18 -14.42 11.73
C THR A 269 2.74 -14.16 11.31
N GLY A 270 1.85 -13.82 12.25
CA GLY A 270 0.45 -13.55 11.93
C GLY A 270 -0.30 -12.77 12.99
N PHE A 271 -1.32 -12.04 12.53
CA PHE A 271 -2.23 -11.22 13.31
C PHE A 271 -3.67 -11.42 12.81
N ASP A 272 -4.57 -11.89 13.67
CA ASP A 272 -5.99 -12.18 13.35
C ASP A 272 -6.19 -13.04 12.09
N GLY A 273 -5.29 -14.03 11.88
CA GLY A 273 -5.36 -14.94 10.73
C GLY A 273 -4.65 -14.44 9.46
N ASN A 274 -4.26 -13.17 9.41
CA ASN A 274 -3.49 -12.60 8.31
C ASN A 274 -1.99 -12.74 8.59
N SER A 275 -1.20 -12.95 7.54
CA SER A 275 0.26 -12.95 7.65
C SER A 275 0.75 -11.56 8.04
N VAL A 276 1.83 -11.52 8.83
CA VAL A 276 2.54 -10.30 9.20
C VAL A 276 4.02 -10.57 9.05
N SER A 277 4.68 -9.79 8.19
CA SER A 277 6.09 -9.96 7.87
C SER A 277 6.97 -8.81 8.40
N THR A 278 6.39 -7.63 8.64
CA THR A 278 7.13 -6.43 9.04
C THR A 278 6.60 -5.81 10.33
N MET A 279 7.49 -5.09 11.05
CA MET A 279 7.07 -4.28 12.20
C MET A 279 6.08 -3.18 11.82
N GLU A 280 6.21 -2.64 10.61
CA GLU A 280 5.31 -1.62 10.09
C GLU A 280 3.93 -2.20 9.80
N GLY A 281 3.86 -3.37 9.15
CA GLY A 281 2.61 -4.11 8.91
C GLY A 281 1.89 -4.46 10.22
N LEU A 282 2.64 -4.91 11.25
CA LEU A 282 2.05 -5.16 12.57
C LEU A 282 1.50 -3.88 13.21
N LYS A 283 2.24 -2.77 13.14
CA LYS A 283 1.79 -1.47 13.66
C LYS A 283 0.51 -1.00 12.96
N SER A 284 0.46 -1.10 11.62
CA SER A 284 -0.74 -0.76 10.84
C SER A 284 -1.95 -1.55 11.29
N LYS A 285 -1.81 -2.88 11.43
CA LYS A 285 -2.91 -3.76 11.88
C LYS A 285 -3.37 -3.48 13.32
N ILE A 286 -2.46 -3.07 14.20
CA ILE A 286 -2.78 -2.69 15.59
C ILE A 286 -3.45 -1.32 15.64
N SER A 287 -2.99 -0.37 14.83
CA SER A 287 -3.46 1.03 14.85
C SER A 287 -4.96 1.18 14.54
N VAL A 288 -5.56 0.23 13.85
CA VAL A 288 -7.00 0.19 13.52
C VAL A 288 -7.84 -0.57 14.57
N LYS A 289 -7.24 -1.01 15.67
CA LYS A 289 -7.94 -1.71 16.78
C LYS A 289 -8.12 -0.78 17.97
N GLU A 290 -9.29 -0.84 18.58
CA GLU A 290 -9.58 -0.16 19.86
C GLU A 290 -8.82 -0.85 21.01
N ALA A 291 -8.39 -0.08 22.01
CA ALA A 291 -7.80 -0.62 23.24
C ALA A 291 -8.76 -1.63 23.90
N GLY A 292 -8.23 -2.78 24.33
CA GLY A 292 -9.02 -3.87 24.91
C GLY A 292 -9.58 -4.88 23.90
N THR A 293 -9.40 -4.65 22.59
CA THR A 293 -9.76 -5.63 21.57
C THR A 293 -8.94 -6.91 21.71
N LYS A 294 -9.59 -8.07 21.70
CA LYS A 294 -8.92 -9.36 21.69
C LYS A 294 -8.48 -9.69 20.27
N VAL A 295 -7.19 -9.99 20.11
CA VAL A 295 -6.59 -10.36 18.82
C VAL A 295 -5.89 -11.71 18.94
N LYS A 296 -5.77 -12.42 17.83
CA LYS A 296 -5.03 -13.68 17.74
C LYS A 296 -3.65 -13.41 17.15
N ILE A 297 -2.59 -13.65 17.94
CA ILE A 297 -1.20 -13.57 17.45
C ILE A 297 -0.73 -14.98 17.10
N THR A 298 -0.24 -15.17 15.88
CA THR A 298 0.46 -16.39 15.46
C THR A 298 1.96 -16.11 15.59
N LEU A 299 2.66 -16.99 16.29
CA LEU A 299 4.12 -16.89 16.45
C LEU A 299 4.79 -18.25 16.34
N LYS A 300 6.08 -18.22 16.06
CA LYS A 300 6.97 -19.38 16.19
C LYS A 300 7.98 -19.10 17.28
N ARG A 301 8.24 -20.13 18.09
CA ARG A 301 9.20 -20.11 19.19
C ARG A 301 10.21 -21.23 19.00
N ALA A 302 11.50 -20.92 19.09
CA ALA A 302 12.52 -21.94 19.08
C ALA A 302 12.32 -22.89 20.28
N ASN A 303 12.25 -24.18 20.02
CA ASN A 303 12.23 -25.16 21.11
C ASN A 303 13.57 -25.12 21.84
N GLN A 304 13.55 -25.12 23.18
CA GLN A 304 14.75 -25.13 24.01
C GLN A 304 15.57 -26.46 23.89
N ASN A 305 15.13 -27.37 23.03
CA ASN A 305 15.75 -28.67 22.82
C ASN A 305 16.25 -28.84 21.38
N GLY A 306 16.95 -27.84 20.82
CA GLY A 306 17.70 -27.93 19.56
C GLY A 306 16.84 -28.11 18.31
#